data_719fecda3c7c4fc653f4f72a1f69b644
#
_entry.id   719fecda3c7c4fc653f4f72a1f69b644
#
_cell.length_a   1.000
_cell.length_b   1.000
_cell.length_c   1.000
_cell.angle_alpha   90.00
_cell.angle_beta   90.00
_cell.angle_gamma   90.00
#
_symmetry.space_group_name_H-M   'P 1'
#
loop_
_entity.id
_entity.type
_entity.pdbx_description
1 polymer ?
#
loop_
_entity_poly.entity_id
_entity_poly.type
_entity_poly.pdbx_seq_one_letter_code
_entity_poly.pdbx_strand_id
1 'polypeptide(L)'
;MLYLLLFPLLVIAGVLVFLAMQPGQMAVHRSMVVRCTPEEAFERVRDLRGWRDWSPWLLHEPDAEVSCSDDPTTRGGWYAWSGQLIGAGRITHVALHPPERIEQRIVFRRPFKSNAAVSWEFAVTEQDGAPATEVFWSMRGRMPFLLRFMAPAMSGLIGKDYELGLTLLRARLDPAAPRLAIRFPGEVDMPGQHAWTIPFEGGFGDIKQAMEDGFRRLAAVAAERGVTATGAPFSAYRLADPKAGRLRFDAALPVPEGTDPAELGRQYFAGGAHLVTEVQGSYDFMELGWH
;
A
#
# COMPACT_ATOMS: atom_id res chain seq x y z
N MET A 1 -14.21 -48.82 -17.87
CA MET A 1 -13.14 -48.05 -18.54
C MET A 1 -13.64 -46.73 -19.17
N LEU A 2 -14.78 -46.70 -19.86
CA LEU A 2 -15.34 -45.48 -20.47
C LEU A 2 -15.65 -44.38 -19.46
N TYR A 3 -16.24 -44.70 -18.31
CA TYR A 3 -16.56 -43.71 -17.22
C TYR A 3 -15.33 -43.07 -16.59
N LEU A 4 -14.17 -43.75 -16.57
CA LEU A 4 -12.91 -43.21 -16.08
C LEU A 4 -12.32 -42.09 -16.96
N LEU A 5 -12.69 -42.09 -18.25
CA LEU A 5 -12.29 -41.05 -19.20
C LEU A 5 -13.35 -39.93 -19.33
N LEU A 6 -14.61 -40.24 -19.13
CA LEU A 6 -15.69 -39.25 -19.21
C LEU A 6 -15.70 -38.27 -18.03
N PHE A 7 -15.38 -38.73 -16.82
CA PHE A 7 -15.35 -37.88 -15.63
C PHE A 7 -14.36 -36.70 -15.74
N PRO A 8 -13.07 -36.92 -16.09
CA PRO A 8 -12.14 -35.80 -16.24
C PRO A 8 -12.53 -34.86 -17.39
N LEU A 9 -13.10 -35.35 -18.46
CA LEU A 9 -13.60 -34.51 -19.55
C LEU A 9 -14.75 -33.61 -19.12
N LEU A 10 -15.69 -34.09 -18.31
CA LEU A 10 -16.76 -33.29 -17.73
C LEU A 10 -16.21 -32.23 -16.75
N VAL A 11 -15.23 -32.57 -15.95
CA VAL A 11 -14.57 -31.61 -15.05
C VAL A 11 -13.88 -30.50 -15.85
N ILE A 12 -13.10 -30.88 -16.88
CA ILE A 12 -12.44 -29.89 -17.76
C ILE A 12 -13.47 -29.00 -18.44
N ALA A 13 -14.54 -29.58 -19.00
CA ALA A 13 -15.60 -28.80 -19.61
C ALA A 13 -16.27 -27.83 -18.62
N GLY A 14 -16.55 -28.29 -17.41
CA GLY A 14 -17.08 -27.45 -16.33
C GLY A 14 -16.14 -26.28 -15.95
N VAL A 15 -14.84 -26.55 -15.83
CA VAL A 15 -13.82 -25.50 -15.57
C VAL A 15 -13.76 -24.50 -16.75
N LEU A 16 -13.77 -24.97 -17.99
CA LEU A 16 -13.73 -24.08 -19.15
C LEU A 16 -14.99 -23.20 -19.23
N VAL A 17 -16.17 -23.75 -18.94
CA VAL A 17 -17.42 -22.99 -18.86
C VAL A 17 -17.35 -21.97 -17.73
N PHE A 18 -16.91 -22.37 -16.54
CA PHE A 18 -16.72 -21.45 -15.43
C PHE A 18 -15.80 -20.28 -15.79
N LEU A 19 -14.64 -20.56 -16.40
CA LEU A 19 -13.69 -19.52 -16.85
C LEU A 19 -14.28 -18.64 -17.97
N ALA A 20 -15.09 -19.19 -18.84
CA ALA A 20 -15.76 -18.42 -19.89
C ALA A 20 -16.82 -17.45 -19.34
N MET A 21 -17.46 -17.81 -18.23
CA MET A 21 -18.42 -16.95 -17.53
C MET A 21 -17.76 -15.84 -16.70
N GLN A 22 -16.45 -15.94 -16.40
CA GLN A 22 -15.75 -14.91 -15.62
C GLN A 22 -15.51 -13.65 -16.47
N PRO A 23 -15.63 -12.45 -15.86
CA PRO A 23 -15.30 -11.20 -16.54
C PRO A 23 -13.83 -11.20 -16.95
N GLY A 24 -13.57 -11.18 -18.26
CA GLY A 24 -12.20 -11.14 -18.79
C GLY A 24 -11.57 -9.74 -18.74
N GLN A 25 -12.35 -8.73 -18.39
CA GLN A 25 -11.88 -7.34 -18.28
C GLN A 25 -11.48 -7.05 -16.84
N MET A 26 -10.41 -6.31 -16.70
CA MET A 26 -9.91 -5.76 -15.44
C MET A 26 -9.90 -4.23 -15.57
N ALA A 27 -10.55 -3.55 -14.64
CA ALA A 27 -10.56 -2.10 -14.57
C ALA A 27 -10.28 -1.66 -13.14
N VAL A 28 -9.37 -0.70 -13.02
CA VAL A 28 -9.04 -0.03 -11.76
C VAL A 28 -9.17 1.46 -11.99
N HIS A 29 -9.75 2.15 -11.04
CA HIS A 29 -9.90 3.60 -11.05
C HIS A 29 -9.79 4.11 -9.63
N ARG A 30 -8.92 5.13 -9.41
CA ARG A 30 -8.74 5.83 -8.14
C ARG A 30 -8.55 7.30 -8.40
N SER A 31 -8.95 8.12 -7.44
CA SER A 31 -8.69 9.55 -7.49
C SER A 31 -8.26 10.08 -6.13
N MET A 32 -7.61 11.25 -6.15
CA MET A 32 -7.20 11.98 -4.95
C MET A 32 -7.15 13.46 -5.25
N VAL A 33 -7.64 14.25 -4.31
CA VAL A 33 -7.53 15.72 -4.36
C VAL A 33 -6.18 16.15 -3.79
N VAL A 34 -5.47 17.00 -4.54
CA VAL A 34 -4.10 17.47 -4.23
C VAL A 34 -4.08 19.01 -4.34
N ARG A 35 -3.51 19.70 -3.36
CA ARG A 35 -3.34 21.16 -3.39
C ARG A 35 -2.18 21.54 -4.29
N CYS A 36 -2.41 21.53 -5.59
CA CYS A 36 -1.49 21.96 -6.64
C CYS A 36 -2.30 22.37 -7.87
N THR A 37 -1.66 22.98 -8.87
CA THR A 37 -2.29 23.24 -10.17
C THR A 37 -2.34 21.98 -11.03
N PRO A 38 -3.25 21.90 -12.03
CA PRO A 38 -3.26 20.80 -12.99
C PRO A 38 -1.93 20.65 -13.75
N GLU A 39 -1.28 21.76 -14.06
CA GLU A 39 0.03 21.81 -14.73
C GLU A 39 1.12 21.13 -13.90
N GLU A 40 1.19 21.45 -12.60
CA GLU A 40 2.14 20.83 -11.67
C GLU A 40 1.92 19.32 -11.54
N ALA A 41 0.67 18.90 -11.41
CA ALA A 41 0.31 17.47 -11.34
C ALA A 41 0.65 16.75 -12.64
N PHE A 42 0.27 17.34 -13.79
CA PHE A 42 0.56 16.82 -15.11
C PHE A 42 2.07 16.63 -15.33
N GLU A 43 2.88 17.67 -15.06
CA GLU A 43 4.33 17.62 -15.24
C GLU A 43 4.99 16.58 -14.36
N ARG A 44 4.52 16.44 -13.10
CA ARG A 44 5.04 15.41 -12.18
C ARG A 44 4.77 14.00 -12.67
N VAL A 45 3.61 13.74 -13.26
CA VAL A 45 3.26 12.41 -13.80
C VAL A 45 3.89 12.18 -15.17
N ARG A 46 4.04 13.23 -16.00
CA ARG A 46 4.63 13.17 -17.33
C ARG A 46 6.10 12.78 -17.31
N ASP A 47 6.89 13.31 -16.36
CA ASP A 47 8.30 12.93 -16.25
C ASP A 47 8.44 11.56 -15.57
N LEU A 48 8.59 10.54 -16.40
CA LEU A 48 8.72 9.15 -15.92
C LEU A 48 10.01 8.89 -15.12
N ARG A 49 11.02 9.76 -15.20
CA ARG A 49 12.22 9.67 -14.34
C ARG A 49 11.87 9.86 -12.87
N GLY A 50 10.95 10.80 -12.60
CA GLY A 50 10.49 11.12 -11.27
C GLY A 50 9.60 10.05 -10.63
N TRP A 51 9.16 9.05 -11.38
CA TRP A 51 8.31 7.98 -10.85
C TRP A 51 9.00 7.15 -9.78
N ARG A 52 10.33 7.05 -9.81
CA ARG A 52 11.10 6.37 -8.78
C ARG A 52 10.84 6.93 -7.37
N ASP A 53 10.51 8.20 -7.25
CA ASP A 53 10.35 8.89 -5.97
C ASP A 53 9.00 8.62 -5.29
N TRP A 54 8.00 8.13 -6.05
CA TRP A 54 6.64 7.95 -5.57
C TRP A 54 5.95 6.69 -6.11
N SER A 55 6.65 5.84 -6.86
CA SER A 55 6.10 4.58 -7.36
C SER A 55 5.81 3.62 -6.20
N PRO A 56 4.56 3.17 -6.02
CA PRO A 56 4.23 2.25 -4.94
C PRO A 56 4.94 0.90 -5.08
N TRP A 57 5.18 0.46 -6.30
CA TRP A 57 5.83 -0.84 -6.57
C TRP A 57 7.30 -0.87 -6.15
N LEU A 58 8.01 0.25 -6.27
CA LEU A 58 9.41 0.34 -5.82
C LEU A 58 9.55 0.39 -4.29
N LEU A 59 8.46 0.59 -3.55
CA LEU A 59 8.47 0.38 -2.11
C LEU A 59 8.55 -1.11 -1.76
N HIS A 60 7.88 -1.96 -2.54
CA HIS A 60 7.93 -3.41 -2.33
C HIS A 60 9.28 -4.02 -2.73
N GLU A 61 10.00 -3.41 -3.67
CA GLU A 61 11.31 -3.87 -4.15
C GLU A 61 12.17 -2.67 -4.56
N PRO A 62 12.81 -1.99 -3.57
CA PRO A 62 13.63 -0.80 -3.82
C PRO A 62 14.82 -1.04 -4.75
N ASP A 63 15.34 -2.27 -4.76
CA ASP A 63 16.50 -2.69 -5.57
C ASP A 63 16.12 -3.14 -6.98
N ALA A 64 14.83 -3.07 -7.36
CA ALA A 64 14.41 -3.39 -8.72
C ALA A 64 15.13 -2.52 -9.74
N GLU A 65 15.58 -3.14 -10.82
CA GLU A 65 16.21 -2.45 -11.94
C GLU A 65 15.19 -1.55 -12.65
N VAL A 66 15.55 -0.30 -12.83
CA VAL A 66 14.72 0.71 -13.49
C VAL A 66 15.49 1.37 -14.61
N SER A 67 14.86 1.55 -15.76
CA SER A 67 15.41 2.28 -16.91
C SER A 67 14.35 3.12 -17.61
N CYS A 68 14.79 4.19 -18.26
CA CYS A 68 13.93 5.10 -19.03
C CYS A 68 14.51 5.27 -20.44
N SER A 69 13.66 5.75 -21.37
CA SER A 69 14.14 6.30 -22.64
C SER A 69 14.96 7.57 -22.41
N ASP A 70 15.70 8.02 -23.43
CA ASP A 70 16.49 9.25 -23.40
C ASP A 70 15.61 10.47 -23.08
N ASP A 71 14.44 10.55 -23.70
CA ASP A 71 13.41 11.53 -23.35
C ASP A 71 12.10 10.82 -22.90
N PRO A 72 11.91 10.59 -21.61
CA PRO A 72 10.73 9.92 -21.10
C PRO A 72 9.56 10.87 -20.84
N THR A 73 9.65 12.14 -21.27
CA THR A 73 8.60 13.17 -21.09
C THR A 73 7.73 13.37 -22.32
N THR A 74 8.06 12.73 -23.46
CA THR A 74 7.38 12.91 -24.74
C THR A 74 6.55 11.68 -25.12
N ARG A 75 5.74 11.82 -26.17
CA ARG A 75 5.05 10.69 -26.78
C ARG A 75 6.08 9.66 -27.25
N GLY A 76 5.89 8.39 -26.87
CA GLY A 76 6.83 7.30 -27.10
C GLY A 76 7.88 7.15 -25.98
N GLY A 77 8.02 8.15 -25.11
CA GLY A 77 8.84 8.05 -23.90
C GLY A 77 8.35 6.90 -23.00
N TRP A 78 9.30 6.20 -22.38
CA TRP A 78 8.98 5.01 -21.61
C TRP A 78 9.82 4.89 -20.34
N TYR A 79 9.25 4.13 -19.40
CA TYR A 79 9.86 3.66 -18.17
C TYR A 79 9.70 2.13 -18.09
N ALA A 80 10.77 1.42 -17.79
CA ALA A 80 10.76 -0.03 -17.63
C ALA A 80 11.33 -0.43 -16.28
N TRP A 81 10.80 -1.54 -15.75
CA TRP A 81 11.25 -2.12 -14.48
C TRP A 81 11.48 -3.61 -14.63
N SER A 82 12.34 -4.16 -13.76
CA SER A 82 12.63 -5.58 -13.65
C SER A 82 13.01 -5.92 -12.21
N GLY A 83 12.17 -6.69 -11.54
CA GLY A 83 12.34 -7.14 -10.16
C GLY A 83 11.91 -8.58 -9.99
N GLN A 84 12.17 -9.16 -8.84
CA GLN A 84 11.76 -10.52 -8.48
C GLN A 84 10.32 -10.56 -7.95
N LEU A 85 9.96 -9.58 -7.11
CA LEU A 85 8.63 -9.45 -6.51
C LEU A 85 7.67 -8.70 -7.42
N ILE A 86 8.07 -7.54 -7.93
CA ILE A 86 7.22 -6.67 -8.78
C ILE A 86 7.19 -7.11 -10.25
N GLY A 87 7.88 -8.18 -10.58
CA GLY A 87 7.94 -8.71 -11.94
C GLY A 87 8.69 -7.79 -12.90
N ALA A 88 8.34 -7.81 -14.19
CA ALA A 88 8.98 -6.96 -15.19
C ALA A 88 7.96 -6.42 -16.19
N GLY A 89 8.18 -5.17 -16.60
CA GLY A 89 7.29 -4.52 -17.57
C GLY A 89 7.83 -3.21 -18.10
N ARG A 90 7.00 -2.54 -18.89
CA ARG A 90 7.27 -1.22 -19.46
C ARG A 90 5.97 -0.43 -19.54
N ILE A 91 6.01 0.82 -19.14
CA ILE A 91 4.97 1.80 -19.43
C ILE A 91 5.48 2.81 -20.47
N THR A 92 4.62 3.21 -21.40
CA THR A 92 4.99 4.09 -22.52
C THR A 92 3.90 5.13 -22.72
N HIS A 93 4.27 6.39 -22.91
CA HIS A 93 3.33 7.46 -23.29
C HIS A 93 2.78 7.24 -24.68
N VAL A 94 1.44 7.19 -24.78
CA VAL A 94 0.72 7.06 -26.06
C VAL A 94 0.28 8.42 -26.57
N ALA A 95 -0.30 9.24 -25.68
CA ALA A 95 -0.71 10.60 -25.97
C ALA A 95 -0.56 11.48 -24.72
N LEU A 96 -0.30 12.76 -24.95
CA LEU A 96 -0.17 13.78 -23.92
C LEU A 96 -1.04 14.97 -24.31
N HIS A 97 -1.97 15.35 -23.43
CA HIS A 97 -2.90 16.46 -23.60
C HIS A 97 -2.73 17.43 -22.41
N PRO A 98 -1.69 18.29 -22.42
CA PRO A 98 -1.42 19.20 -21.30
C PRO A 98 -2.51 20.24 -21.13
N PRO A 99 -2.90 20.58 -19.90
CA PRO A 99 -2.53 19.93 -18.64
C PRO A 99 -3.55 18.85 -18.21
N GLU A 100 -4.46 18.41 -19.08
CA GLU A 100 -5.69 17.72 -18.74
C GLU A 100 -5.53 16.20 -18.63
N ARG A 101 -4.69 15.58 -19.53
CA ARG A 101 -4.71 14.12 -19.66
C ARG A 101 -3.39 13.53 -20.18
N ILE A 102 -3.04 12.36 -19.64
CA ILE A 102 -1.93 11.50 -20.11
C ILE A 102 -2.50 10.12 -20.42
N GLU A 103 -2.21 9.60 -21.62
CA GLU A 103 -2.53 8.24 -22.02
C GLU A 103 -1.26 7.42 -22.15
N GLN A 104 -1.28 6.23 -21.55
CA GLN A 104 -0.13 5.33 -21.51
C GLN A 104 -0.56 3.90 -21.85
N ARG A 105 0.40 3.12 -22.29
CA ARG A 105 0.29 1.67 -22.42
C ARG A 105 1.28 1.00 -21.50
N ILE A 106 0.79 0.11 -20.65
CA ILE A 106 1.63 -0.76 -19.84
C ILE A 106 1.68 -2.16 -20.46
N VAL A 107 2.87 -2.74 -20.53
CA VAL A 107 3.13 -4.10 -21.01
C VAL A 107 3.87 -4.85 -19.93
N PHE A 108 3.24 -5.85 -19.35
CA PHE A 108 3.85 -6.77 -18.40
C PHE A 108 4.55 -7.91 -19.17
N ARG A 109 5.75 -8.28 -18.70
CA ARG A 109 6.56 -9.39 -19.24
C ARG A 109 6.62 -10.55 -18.27
N ARG A 110 6.61 -10.28 -16.98
CA ARG A 110 6.60 -11.23 -15.86
C ARG A 110 5.61 -10.76 -14.80
N PRO A 111 4.93 -11.65 -14.05
CA PRO A 111 4.99 -13.11 -14.13
C PRO A 111 4.31 -13.69 -15.37
N PHE A 112 3.37 -12.98 -16.00
CA PHE A 112 2.70 -13.39 -17.24
C PHE A 112 2.59 -12.22 -18.22
N LYS A 113 2.61 -12.54 -19.51
CA LYS A 113 2.51 -11.52 -20.57
C LYS A 113 1.09 -10.96 -20.63
N SER A 114 0.96 -9.66 -20.43
CA SER A 114 -0.31 -8.94 -20.56
C SER A 114 -0.07 -7.48 -20.90
N ASN A 115 -1.12 -6.77 -21.28
CA ASN A 115 -1.08 -5.33 -21.52
C ASN A 115 -2.36 -4.67 -21.03
N ALA A 116 -2.23 -3.38 -20.70
CA ALA A 116 -3.34 -2.55 -20.30
C ALA A 116 -3.16 -1.11 -20.82
N ALA A 117 -4.26 -0.40 -21.00
CA ALA A 117 -4.30 1.03 -21.17
C ALA A 117 -4.32 1.69 -19.77
N VAL A 118 -3.51 2.70 -19.59
CA VAL A 118 -3.46 3.53 -18.37
C VAL A 118 -3.79 4.95 -18.76
N SER A 119 -4.60 5.64 -17.99
CA SER A 119 -4.90 7.05 -18.18
C SER A 119 -4.81 7.82 -16.87
N TRP A 120 -4.37 9.05 -16.99
CA TRP A 120 -4.37 10.07 -15.94
C TRP A 120 -5.24 11.22 -16.41
N GLU A 121 -6.02 11.77 -15.51
CA GLU A 121 -6.82 12.97 -15.76
C GLU A 121 -6.62 13.94 -14.59
N PHE A 122 -6.59 15.24 -14.88
CA PHE A 122 -6.29 16.30 -13.92
C PHE A 122 -7.39 17.35 -14.01
N ALA A 123 -8.32 17.31 -13.07
CA ALA A 123 -9.47 18.20 -13.06
C ALA A 123 -9.30 19.29 -12.00
N VAL A 124 -9.57 20.53 -12.37
CA VAL A 124 -9.62 21.65 -11.42
C VAL A 124 -10.73 21.39 -10.40
N THR A 125 -10.43 21.57 -9.11
CA THR A 125 -11.36 21.46 -8.00
C THR A 125 -10.98 22.45 -6.90
N GLU A 126 -11.68 22.40 -5.78
CA GLU A 126 -11.36 23.15 -4.57
C GLU A 126 -11.29 22.22 -3.37
N GLN A 127 -10.39 22.54 -2.45
CA GLN A 127 -10.29 21.86 -1.16
C GLN A 127 -10.15 22.91 -0.05
N ASP A 128 -11.08 22.91 0.91
CA ASP A 128 -11.13 23.88 2.03
C ASP A 128 -11.12 25.34 1.55
N GLY A 129 -11.80 25.66 0.41
CA GLY A 129 -11.87 26.97 -0.19
C GLY A 129 -10.59 27.43 -0.92
N ALA A 130 -9.63 26.55 -1.11
CA ALA A 130 -8.40 26.81 -1.87
C ALA A 130 -8.39 26.00 -3.19
N PRO A 131 -7.76 26.55 -4.26
CA PRO A 131 -7.59 25.82 -5.52
C PRO A 131 -6.86 24.51 -5.33
N ALA A 132 -7.37 23.46 -5.97
CA ALA A 132 -6.80 22.11 -5.91
C ALA A 132 -7.01 21.39 -7.24
N THR A 133 -6.38 20.25 -7.41
CA THR A 133 -6.54 19.36 -8.57
C THR A 133 -7.01 18.00 -8.10
N GLU A 134 -8.08 17.49 -8.68
CA GLU A 134 -8.42 16.09 -8.55
C GLU A 134 -7.65 15.27 -9.60
N VAL A 135 -6.78 14.39 -9.13
CA VAL A 135 -5.93 13.53 -9.95
C VAL A 135 -6.58 12.16 -10.03
N PHE A 136 -6.94 11.74 -11.24
CA PHE A 136 -7.51 10.43 -11.52
C PHE A 136 -6.45 9.51 -12.12
N TRP A 137 -6.36 8.30 -11.63
CA TRP A 137 -5.50 7.24 -12.17
C TRP A 137 -6.33 6.01 -12.52
N SER A 138 -6.33 5.64 -13.79
CA SER A 138 -7.15 4.54 -14.29
C SER A 138 -6.31 3.52 -15.07
N MET A 139 -6.69 2.26 -14.99
CA MET A 139 -6.16 1.19 -15.81
C MET A 139 -7.29 0.32 -16.35
N ARG A 140 -7.18 -0.07 -17.61
CA ARG A 140 -8.09 -1.03 -18.25
C ARG A 140 -7.27 -2.07 -19.01
N GLY A 141 -7.47 -3.33 -18.68
CA GLY A 141 -6.76 -4.44 -19.29
C GLY A 141 -7.64 -5.68 -19.42
N ARG A 142 -7.04 -6.75 -19.94
CA ARG A 142 -7.67 -8.06 -20.02
C ARG A 142 -6.80 -9.11 -19.38
N MET A 143 -7.42 -9.97 -18.59
CA MET A 143 -6.78 -11.16 -18.04
C MET A 143 -6.72 -12.28 -19.09
N PRO A 144 -5.61 -13.03 -19.14
CA PRO A 144 -5.56 -14.27 -19.91
C PRO A 144 -6.71 -15.21 -19.55
N PHE A 145 -7.21 -15.98 -20.50
CA PHE A 145 -8.41 -16.81 -20.32
C PHE A 145 -8.37 -17.67 -19.06
N LEU A 146 -7.26 -18.37 -18.81
CA LEU A 146 -7.08 -19.25 -17.66
C LEU A 146 -6.98 -18.51 -16.32
N LEU A 147 -6.69 -17.21 -16.32
CA LEU A 147 -6.52 -16.39 -15.12
C LEU A 147 -7.69 -15.44 -14.85
N ARG A 148 -8.79 -15.54 -15.62
CA ARG A 148 -9.94 -14.63 -15.50
C ARG A 148 -10.56 -14.61 -14.10
N PHE A 149 -10.59 -15.76 -13.42
CA PHE A 149 -11.10 -15.87 -12.05
C PHE A 149 -10.32 -15.01 -11.04
N MET A 150 -9.09 -14.61 -11.37
CA MET A 150 -8.27 -13.74 -10.54
C MET A 150 -8.55 -12.24 -10.77
N ALA A 151 -9.29 -11.86 -11.81
CA ALA A 151 -9.49 -10.46 -12.18
C ALA A 151 -10.02 -9.58 -11.03
N PRO A 152 -11.01 -9.99 -10.20
CA PRO A 152 -11.48 -9.20 -9.08
C PRO A 152 -10.40 -8.98 -8.00
N ALA A 153 -9.67 -10.04 -7.64
CA ALA A 153 -8.60 -9.96 -6.64
C ALA A 153 -7.45 -9.07 -7.11
N MET A 154 -7.02 -9.22 -8.38
CA MET A 154 -5.99 -8.37 -8.98
C MET A 154 -6.42 -6.90 -9.07
N SER A 155 -7.69 -6.63 -9.41
CA SER A 155 -8.21 -5.26 -9.42
C SER A 155 -8.18 -4.64 -8.02
N GLY A 156 -8.47 -5.42 -6.98
CA GLY A 156 -8.37 -4.99 -5.58
C GLY A 156 -6.94 -4.64 -5.17
N LEU A 157 -5.98 -5.52 -5.47
CA LEU A 157 -4.56 -5.30 -5.15
C LEU A 157 -4.01 -4.06 -5.87
N ILE A 158 -4.21 -3.97 -7.19
CA ILE A 158 -3.74 -2.81 -7.96
C ILE A 158 -4.46 -1.53 -7.51
N GLY A 159 -5.73 -1.64 -7.06
CA GLY A 159 -6.45 -0.50 -6.50
C GLY A 159 -5.78 0.07 -5.25
N LYS A 160 -5.29 -0.78 -4.36
CA LYS A 160 -4.52 -0.37 -3.17
C LYS A 160 -3.17 0.24 -3.55
N ASP A 161 -2.46 -0.34 -4.51
CA ASP A 161 -1.22 0.25 -5.03
C ASP A 161 -1.47 1.65 -5.62
N TYR A 162 -2.59 1.85 -6.30
CA TYR A 162 -2.96 3.16 -6.85
C TYR A 162 -3.26 4.18 -5.74
N GLU A 163 -3.97 3.79 -4.69
CA GLU A 163 -4.23 4.62 -3.50
C GLU A 163 -2.91 5.03 -2.84
N LEU A 164 -2.00 4.08 -2.65
CA LEU A 164 -0.66 4.34 -2.12
C LEU A 164 0.13 5.28 -3.04
N GLY A 165 0.15 5.00 -4.36
CA GLY A 165 0.85 5.83 -5.33
C GLY A 165 0.33 7.27 -5.39
N LEU A 166 -0.99 7.46 -5.36
CA LEU A 166 -1.61 8.79 -5.30
C LEU A 166 -1.25 9.50 -3.98
N THR A 167 -1.20 8.79 -2.87
CA THR A 167 -0.78 9.34 -1.57
C THR A 167 0.67 9.82 -1.61
N LEU A 168 1.57 9.01 -2.17
CA LEU A 168 2.97 9.37 -2.36
C LEU A 168 3.14 10.55 -3.32
N LEU A 169 2.37 10.58 -4.41
CA LEU A 169 2.33 11.70 -5.36
C LEU A 169 1.86 12.99 -4.68
N ARG A 170 0.78 12.91 -3.89
CA ARG A 170 0.29 14.04 -3.09
C ARG A 170 1.36 14.59 -2.16
N ALA A 171 2.07 13.73 -1.45
CA ALA A 171 3.15 14.14 -0.55
C ALA A 171 4.32 14.87 -1.25
N ARG A 172 4.42 14.73 -2.58
CA ARG A 172 5.43 15.43 -3.42
C ARG A 172 4.92 16.76 -3.99
N LEU A 173 3.60 16.89 -4.17
CA LEU A 173 2.97 18.06 -4.81
C LEU A 173 2.38 19.03 -3.80
N ASP A 174 1.83 18.54 -2.69
CA ASP A 174 1.17 19.37 -1.67
C ASP A 174 2.13 19.58 -0.48
N PRO A 175 2.65 20.81 -0.28
CA PRO A 175 3.56 21.09 0.85
C PRO A 175 2.93 20.87 2.23
N ALA A 176 1.58 20.92 2.31
CA ALA A 176 0.84 20.71 3.55
C ALA A 176 0.48 19.23 3.78
N ALA A 177 0.68 18.36 2.78
CA ALA A 177 0.39 16.95 2.94
C ALA A 177 1.38 16.30 3.92
N PRO A 178 0.91 15.35 4.77
CA PRO A 178 1.80 14.56 5.59
C PRO A 178 2.84 13.86 4.72
N ARG A 179 4.12 14.02 5.07
CA ARG A 179 5.18 13.28 4.37
C ARG A 179 5.08 11.82 4.74
N LEU A 180 4.80 10.99 3.76
CA LEU A 180 4.85 9.53 3.90
C LEU A 180 6.24 9.07 3.44
N ALA A 181 6.95 8.38 4.32
CA ALA A 181 8.13 7.62 3.97
C ALA A 181 7.97 6.19 4.50
N ILE A 182 8.15 5.22 3.63
CA ILE A 182 8.15 3.80 3.99
C ILE A 182 9.55 3.27 3.69
N ARG A 183 10.15 2.60 4.66
CA ARG A 183 11.45 1.94 4.54
C ARG A 183 11.33 0.50 4.98
N PHE A 184 12.04 -0.38 4.32
CA PHE A 184 12.13 -1.79 4.65
C PHE A 184 13.59 -2.12 5.03
N PRO A 185 13.99 -1.92 6.31
CA PRO A 185 15.33 -2.28 6.76
C PRO A 185 15.62 -3.78 6.61
N GLY A 186 14.58 -4.59 6.42
CA GLY A 186 14.69 -6.03 6.38
C GLY A 186 14.72 -6.64 7.78
N GLU A 187 15.60 -7.62 7.98
CA GLU A 187 15.79 -8.26 9.27
C GLU A 187 16.66 -7.38 10.19
N VAL A 188 16.11 -7.04 11.36
CA VAL A 188 16.78 -6.24 12.40
C VAL A 188 16.75 -7.01 13.70
N ASP A 189 17.89 -7.10 14.37
CA ASP A 189 17.97 -7.69 15.71
C ASP A 189 17.46 -6.69 16.75
N MET A 190 16.30 -7.01 17.35
CA MET A 190 15.65 -6.16 18.33
C MET A 190 15.96 -6.65 19.74
N PRO A 191 16.30 -5.76 20.70
CA PRO A 191 16.53 -6.16 22.09
C PRO A 191 15.22 -6.62 22.73
N GLY A 192 15.31 -7.60 23.63
CA GLY A 192 14.18 -7.97 24.49
C GLY A 192 13.87 -6.84 25.48
N GLN A 193 12.58 -6.68 25.81
CA GLN A 193 12.14 -5.59 26.68
C GLN A 193 10.97 -5.98 27.58
N HIS A 194 10.98 -5.49 28.81
CA HIS A 194 9.84 -5.54 29.73
C HIS A 194 8.93 -4.35 29.44
N ALA A 195 7.61 -4.55 29.47
CA ALA A 195 6.66 -3.47 29.24
C ALA A 195 5.41 -3.62 30.12
N TRP A 196 4.83 -2.49 30.50
CA TRP A 196 3.45 -2.43 30.96
C TRP A 196 2.50 -2.45 29.77
N THR A 197 1.34 -3.10 29.93
CA THR A 197 0.41 -3.32 28.81
C THR A 197 -1.02 -3.01 29.19
N ILE A 198 -1.79 -2.53 28.21
CA ILE A 198 -3.24 -2.39 28.25
C ILE A 198 -3.80 -3.13 27.05
N PRO A 199 -4.60 -4.21 27.28
CA PRO A 199 -5.19 -4.95 26.17
C PRO A 199 -6.36 -4.20 25.54
N PHE A 200 -6.51 -4.35 24.24
CA PHE A 200 -7.67 -3.88 23.45
C PHE A 200 -8.20 -5.02 22.60
N GLU A 201 -9.53 -5.14 22.52
CA GLU A 201 -10.23 -5.98 21.55
C GLU A 201 -11.43 -5.21 20.99
N GLY A 202 -11.52 -5.09 19.65
CA GLY A 202 -12.56 -4.30 18.98
C GLY A 202 -12.48 -4.35 17.45
N GLY A 203 -13.08 -3.36 16.82
CA GLY A 203 -13.08 -3.19 15.36
C GLY A 203 -11.92 -2.33 14.86
N PHE A 204 -11.68 -2.39 13.55
CA PHE A 204 -10.63 -1.56 12.90
C PHE A 204 -10.91 -0.05 12.99
N GLY A 205 -12.19 0.36 13.04
CA GLY A 205 -12.58 1.77 13.20
C GLY A 205 -12.17 2.39 14.53
N ASP A 206 -11.95 1.58 15.56
CA ASP A 206 -11.68 2.04 16.93
C ASP A 206 -10.17 2.11 17.24
N ILE A 207 -9.32 1.64 16.31
CA ILE A 207 -7.87 1.50 16.53
C ILE A 207 -7.24 2.79 17.02
N LYS A 208 -7.45 3.89 16.29
CA LYS A 208 -6.81 5.17 16.57
C LYS A 208 -7.11 5.64 17.99
N GLN A 209 -8.40 5.68 18.34
CA GLN A 209 -8.84 6.10 19.65
C GLN A 209 -8.32 5.20 20.76
N ALA A 210 -8.38 3.88 20.56
CA ALA A 210 -7.91 2.90 21.53
C ALA A 210 -6.38 3.00 21.79
N MET A 211 -5.60 3.23 20.74
CA MET A 211 -4.15 3.45 20.87
C MET A 211 -3.84 4.74 21.62
N GLU A 212 -4.48 5.85 21.25
CA GLU A 212 -4.29 7.14 21.90
C GLU A 212 -4.63 7.07 23.39
N ASP A 213 -5.75 6.47 23.75
CA ASP A 213 -6.20 6.32 25.13
C ASP A 213 -5.29 5.37 25.93
N GLY A 214 -4.90 4.24 25.31
CA GLY A 214 -3.99 3.27 25.91
C GLY A 214 -2.62 3.90 26.22
N PHE A 215 -2.00 4.58 25.26
CA PHE A 215 -0.70 5.23 25.45
C PHE A 215 -0.77 6.39 26.46
N ARG A 216 -1.84 7.18 26.43
CA ARG A 216 -2.07 8.26 27.41
C ARG A 216 -2.16 7.71 28.82
N ARG A 217 -2.91 6.63 29.04
CA ARG A 217 -3.04 5.98 30.34
C ARG A 217 -1.73 5.38 30.84
N LEU A 218 -0.98 4.69 29.96
CA LEU A 218 0.35 4.15 30.28
C LEU A 218 1.31 5.27 30.72
N ALA A 219 1.34 6.37 29.98
CA ALA A 219 2.19 7.52 30.29
C ALA A 219 1.78 8.19 31.63
N ALA A 220 0.49 8.32 31.89
CA ALA A 220 -0.01 8.89 33.14
C ALA A 220 0.41 8.05 34.36
N VAL A 221 0.23 6.74 34.31
CA VAL A 221 0.63 5.83 35.41
C VAL A 221 2.15 5.84 35.60
N ALA A 222 2.93 5.90 34.51
CA ALA A 222 4.39 6.02 34.61
C ALA A 222 4.81 7.31 35.31
N ALA A 223 4.18 8.44 34.97
CA ALA A 223 4.44 9.72 35.61
C ALA A 223 4.07 9.74 37.11
N GLU A 224 2.88 9.24 37.46
CA GLU A 224 2.41 9.11 38.85
C GLU A 224 3.36 8.27 39.72
N ARG A 225 3.99 7.27 39.13
CA ARG A 225 4.91 6.36 39.84
C ARG A 225 6.39 6.74 39.73
N GLY A 226 6.71 7.83 39.05
CA GLY A 226 8.09 8.23 38.80
C GLY A 226 8.89 7.23 37.97
N VAL A 227 8.23 6.44 37.14
CA VAL A 227 8.87 5.43 36.28
C VAL A 227 9.25 6.08 34.96
N THR A 228 10.54 6.00 34.60
CA THR A 228 11.04 6.44 33.30
C THR A 228 10.93 5.29 32.30
N ALA A 229 10.26 5.52 31.18
CA ALA A 229 10.19 4.56 30.07
C ALA A 229 11.59 4.28 29.49
N THR A 230 11.89 3.04 29.17
CA THR A 230 13.15 2.60 28.57
C THR A 230 13.15 2.66 27.05
N GLY A 231 12.01 2.93 26.43
CA GLY A 231 11.84 3.02 24.98
C GLY A 231 10.52 3.70 24.60
N ALA A 232 10.30 3.85 23.30
CA ALA A 232 9.04 4.37 22.77
C ALA A 232 7.87 3.41 23.03
N PRO A 233 6.64 3.92 23.27
CA PRO A 233 5.45 3.09 23.36
C PRO A 233 5.18 2.41 22.02
N PHE A 234 4.60 1.20 22.05
CA PHE A 234 4.28 0.42 20.86
C PHE A 234 3.00 -0.39 21.04
N SER A 235 2.44 -0.88 19.95
CA SER A 235 1.30 -1.80 19.96
C SER A 235 1.71 -3.19 19.51
N ALA A 236 1.46 -4.18 20.35
CA ALA A 236 1.69 -5.59 20.05
C ALA A 236 0.40 -6.25 19.55
N TYR A 237 0.28 -6.44 18.24
CA TYR A 237 -0.89 -7.06 17.63
C TYR A 237 -0.92 -8.57 17.89
N ARG A 238 -2.05 -9.06 18.35
CA ARG A 238 -2.31 -10.48 18.64
C ARG A 238 -3.23 -11.12 17.61
N LEU A 239 -4.13 -10.32 17.05
CA LEU A 239 -5.08 -10.72 16.02
C LEU A 239 -5.37 -9.51 15.12
N ALA A 240 -5.31 -9.73 13.83
CA ALA A 240 -5.85 -8.81 12.84
C ALA A 240 -6.59 -9.65 11.80
N ASP A 241 -7.92 -9.60 11.82
CA ASP A 241 -8.80 -10.28 10.88
C ASP A 241 -9.71 -9.27 10.20
N PRO A 242 -9.26 -8.71 9.06
CA PRO A 242 -10.03 -7.72 8.30
C PRO A 242 -11.36 -8.27 7.76
N LYS A 243 -11.44 -9.59 7.49
CA LYS A 243 -12.66 -10.22 6.99
C LYS A 243 -13.75 -10.30 8.06
N ALA A 244 -13.36 -10.60 9.30
CA ALA A 244 -14.27 -10.62 10.43
C ALA A 244 -14.42 -9.25 11.11
N GLY A 245 -13.69 -8.21 10.64
CA GLY A 245 -13.67 -6.89 11.26
C GLY A 245 -13.10 -6.89 12.68
N ARG A 246 -12.28 -7.87 13.06
CA ARG A 246 -11.78 -8.07 14.42
C ARG A 246 -10.30 -7.75 14.54
N LEU A 247 -9.99 -7.04 15.62
CA LEU A 247 -8.62 -6.68 15.98
C LEU A 247 -8.39 -6.88 17.46
N ARG A 248 -7.20 -7.38 17.83
CA ARG A 248 -6.73 -7.43 19.21
C ARG A 248 -5.27 -7.05 19.28
N PHE A 249 -4.93 -6.09 20.14
CA PHE A 249 -3.56 -5.69 20.42
C PHE A 249 -3.38 -5.32 21.89
N ASP A 250 -2.14 -5.28 22.34
CA ASP A 250 -1.75 -4.68 23.61
C ASP A 250 -1.04 -3.36 23.33
N ALA A 251 -1.54 -2.24 23.86
CA ALA A 251 -0.77 -1.01 23.97
C ALA A 251 0.30 -1.23 25.02
N ALA A 252 1.57 -0.98 24.70
CA ALA A 252 2.71 -1.31 25.54
C ALA A 252 3.63 -0.10 25.74
N LEU A 253 4.16 0.07 26.97
CA LEU A 253 5.17 1.03 27.35
C LEU A 253 6.39 0.30 27.92
N PRO A 254 7.56 0.35 27.27
CA PRO A 254 8.77 -0.26 27.82
C PRO A 254 9.18 0.37 29.13
N VAL A 255 9.45 -0.48 30.12
CA VAL A 255 9.83 -0.06 31.48
C VAL A 255 10.97 -0.94 31.99
N PRO A 256 11.75 -0.46 33.01
CA PRO A 256 12.79 -1.26 33.63
C PRO A 256 12.23 -2.59 34.18
N GLU A 257 13.04 -3.64 34.15
CA GLU A 257 12.71 -4.91 34.78
C GLU A 257 12.39 -4.73 36.26
N GLY A 258 11.41 -5.50 36.75
CA GLY A 258 11.02 -5.44 38.17
C GLY A 258 10.10 -4.28 38.55
N THR A 259 9.80 -3.35 37.64
CA THR A 259 8.88 -2.22 37.90
C THR A 259 7.46 -2.73 38.14
N ASP A 260 6.84 -2.30 39.25
CA ASP A 260 5.46 -2.69 39.61
C ASP A 260 4.44 -2.07 38.63
N PRO A 261 3.63 -2.90 37.92
CA PRO A 261 2.67 -2.41 36.93
C PRO A 261 1.40 -1.81 37.53
N ALA A 262 1.20 -1.89 38.85
CA ALA A 262 -0.07 -1.58 39.51
C ALA A 262 -1.26 -2.41 38.96
N GLU A 263 -2.26 -1.69 38.41
CA GLU A 263 -3.44 -2.30 37.78
C GLU A 263 -3.25 -2.66 36.29
N LEU A 264 -2.05 -2.36 35.74
CA LEU A 264 -1.72 -2.61 34.34
C LEU A 264 -1.22 -4.06 34.13
N GLY A 265 -1.30 -4.54 32.91
CA GLY A 265 -0.63 -5.79 32.53
C GLY A 265 0.88 -5.61 32.50
N ARG A 266 1.63 -6.70 32.72
CA ARG A 266 3.08 -6.75 32.55
C ARG A 266 3.45 -7.89 31.64
N GLN A 267 4.31 -7.62 30.65
CA GLN A 267 4.77 -8.61 29.69
C GLN A 267 6.25 -8.40 29.37
N TYR A 268 6.95 -9.52 29.11
CA TYR A 268 8.26 -9.52 28.46
C TYR A 268 8.09 -9.83 26.99
N PHE A 269 8.61 -8.94 26.15
CA PHE A 269 8.71 -9.11 24.70
C PHE A 269 10.12 -9.60 24.38
N ALA A 270 10.22 -10.83 23.86
CA ALA A 270 11.50 -11.44 23.53
C ALA A 270 12.22 -10.64 22.43
N GLY A 271 13.51 -10.49 22.59
CA GLY A 271 14.38 -9.97 21.52
C GLY A 271 14.63 -11.03 20.44
N GLY A 272 15.37 -10.64 19.43
CA GLY A 272 15.79 -11.47 18.31
C GLY A 272 15.56 -10.81 16.95
N ALA A 273 15.70 -11.61 15.89
CA ALA A 273 15.52 -11.17 14.52
C ALA A 273 14.05 -10.85 14.21
N HIS A 274 13.78 -9.63 13.74
CA HIS A 274 12.46 -9.15 13.36
C HIS A 274 12.51 -8.58 11.95
N LEU A 275 11.50 -8.87 11.13
CA LEU A 275 11.27 -8.12 9.90
C LEU A 275 10.68 -6.77 10.26
N VAL A 276 11.34 -5.70 9.84
CA VAL A 276 10.96 -4.33 10.19
C VAL A 276 10.50 -3.57 8.96
N THR A 277 9.38 -2.90 9.09
CA THR A 277 8.91 -1.87 8.16
C THR A 277 8.80 -0.55 8.94
N GLU A 278 9.52 0.46 8.51
CA GLU A 278 9.40 1.80 9.07
C GLU A 278 8.42 2.61 8.25
N VAL A 279 7.35 3.09 8.89
CA VAL A 279 6.38 4.01 8.30
C VAL A 279 6.47 5.34 9.01
N GLN A 280 6.91 6.38 8.30
CA GLN A 280 6.93 7.74 8.81
C GLN A 280 5.81 8.53 8.13
N GLY A 281 4.88 9.09 8.93
CA GLY A 281 3.75 9.85 8.41
C GLY A 281 2.55 9.83 9.34
N SER A 282 1.36 10.18 8.80
CA SER A 282 0.11 10.08 9.56
C SER A 282 -0.26 8.63 9.84
N TYR A 283 -0.92 8.42 10.99
CA TYR A 283 -1.51 7.13 11.35
C TYR A 283 -2.50 6.58 10.30
N ASP A 284 -3.11 7.45 9.51
CA ASP A 284 -4.02 7.07 8.42
C ASP A 284 -3.34 6.22 7.33
N PHE A 285 -2.00 6.18 7.31
CA PHE A 285 -1.20 5.39 6.35
C PHE A 285 -0.71 4.05 6.91
N MET A 286 -1.01 3.74 8.18
CA MET A 286 -0.54 2.47 8.77
C MET A 286 -1.12 1.24 8.06
N GLU A 287 -2.33 1.32 7.49
CA GLU A 287 -2.89 0.23 6.68
C GLU A 287 -2.01 -0.11 5.47
N LEU A 288 -1.31 0.88 4.90
CA LEU A 288 -0.45 0.69 3.74
C LEU A 288 0.84 -0.08 4.06
N GLY A 289 1.29 -0.04 5.31
CA GLY A 289 2.46 -0.80 5.79
C GLY A 289 2.19 -2.29 6.02
N TRP A 290 0.92 -2.71 6.02
CA TRP A 290 0.51 -4.10 6.27
C TRP A 290 0.28 -4.92 5.00
N HIS A 291 0.43 -4.33 3.83
CA HIS A 291 0.23 -4.92 2.51
C HIS A 291 1.51 -5.07 1.74
#